data_ca47b489b53bba46bcfff58f45e170d3
#
_entry.id   ca47b489b53bba46bcfff58f45e170d3
#
_cell.length_a   1.000
_cell.length_b   1.000
_cell.length_c   1.000
_cell.angle_alpha   90.00
_cell.angle_beta   90.00
_cell.angle_gamma   90.00
#
_symmetry.space_group_name_H-M   'P 1'
#
loop_
_entity.id
_entity.type
_entity.pdbx_description
1 polymer ?
#
loop_
_entity_poly.entity_id
_entity_poly.type
_entity_poly.pdbx_seq_one_letter_code
_entity_poly.pdbx_strand_id
1 'polypeptide(L)'
;MFVALRDLRAARGRFALITSVVTLVALLVSFLSGLTAGLAHQNISAIDRIDADAVVFADTGAAASFDTSALTGQQIATWQQSGATVEPIGISRARATAATGSAAPSQVALFGADGTAFGNRTATDPGAVILSAGAAAALGASPGAEVDLAGRDFTVAAVRGDEWYSHTPVIWMTLSDWQSVSPRSGAATVLAVSGVPDRDAVDDAAATVSTTPADALQAIGSYQAENGSLTLMTLLLTISALVIGAFFTVWTIQRLPDIATLKALGATSAALVRDALAQAAMVLVAGVTAGLGITIASASLMGDAVPFVIAPATTLLPAGALILLGLGGAAFALRFLFTTDPLTALGAAR
;
A
#
# COMPACT_ATOMS: atom_id res chain seq x y z
N MET A 1 -12.71 33.86 -14.98
CA MET A 1 -12.21 32.79 -15.87
C MET A 1 -11.65 33.28 -17.20
N PHE A 2 -12.21 34.29 -17.85
CA PHE A 2 -11.70 34.77 -19.15
C PHE A 2 -10.30 35.40 -19.05
N VAL A 3 -10.04 36.14 -17.98
CA VAL A 3 -8.73 36.78 -17.69
C VAL A 3 -7.67 35.71 -17.39
N ALA A 4 -8.00 34.72 -16.59
CA ALA A 4 -7.10 33.62 -16.22
C ALA A 4 -6.54 32.85 -17.44
N LEU A 5 -7.38 32.57 -18.44
CA LEU A 5 -6.97 31.83 -19.65
C LEU A 5 -6.07 32.68 -20.57
N ARG A 6 -6.29 34.00 -20.60
CA ARG A 6 -5.51 34.94 -21.38
C ARG A 6 -4.14 35.18 -20.80
N ASP A 7 -4.06 35.26 -19.46
CA ASP A 7 -2.79 35.35 -18.70
C ASP A 7 -1.93 34.10 -18.86
N LEU A 8 -2.54 32.91 -18.83
CA LEU A 8 -1.87 31.64 -19.10
C LEU A 8 -1.20 31.63 -20.48
N ARG A 9 -1.83 32.23 -21.48
CA ARG A 9 -1.27 32.33 -22.83
C ARG A 9 -0.18 33.41 -22.94
N ALA A 10 -0.24 34.46 -22.16
CA ALA A 10 0.73 35.58 -22.21
C ALA A 10 2.03 35.22 -21.43
N ALA A 11 1.94 34.48 -20.33
CA ALA A 11 3.07 34.13 -19.46
C ALA A 11 3.45 32.64 -19.52
N ARG A 12 3.40 32.02 -20.74
CA ARG A 12 3.59 30.57 -20.95
C ARG A 12 4.81 29.96 -20.25
N GLY A 13 5.96 30.68 -20.24
CA GLY A 13 7.18 30.15 -19.63
C GLY A 13 7.08 29.98 -18.10
N ARG A 14 6.45 30.90 -17.39
CA ARG A 14 6.29 30.83 -15.93
C ARG A 14 5.30 29.74 -15.54
N PHE A 15 4.18 29.64 -16.25
CA PHE A 15 3.19 28.60 -16.02
C PHE A 15 3.74 27.21 -16.35
N ALA A 16 4.50 27.07 -17.44
CA ALA A 16 5.18 25.83 -17.79
C ALA A 16 6.14 25.37 -16.68
N LEU A 17 6.92 26.30 -16.12
CA LEU A 17 7.86 25.98 -15.04
C LEU A 17 7.13 25.50 -13.80
N ILE A 18 6.09 26.21 -13.32
CA ILE A 18 5.33 25.80 -12.14
C ILE A 18 4.62 24.47 -12.40
N THR A 19 4.00 24.31 -13.56
CA THR A 19 3.35 23.04 -13.94
C THR A 19 4.37 21.89 -13.97
N SER A 20 5.58 22.11 -14.51
CA SER A 20 6.64 21.10 -14.50
C SER A 20 7.06 20.69 -13.09
N VAL A 21 7.20 21.66 -12.17
CA VAL A 21 7.50 21.35 -10.77
C VAL A 21 6.37 20.54 -10.13
N VAL A 22 5.12 20.96 -10.32
CA VAL A 22 3.96 20.21 -9.82
C VAL A 22 3.90 18.81 -10.43
N THR A 23 4.19 18.67 -11.72
CA THR A 23 4.26 17.37 -12.41
C THR A 23 5.32 16.47 -11.80
N LEU A 24 6.53 16.98 -11.57
CA LEU A 24 7.61 16.20 -10.95
C LEU A 24 7.30 15.78 -9.52
N VAL A 25 6.71 16.68 -8.73
CA VAL A 25 6.27 16.37 -7.37
C VAL A 25 5.16 15.33 -7.38
N ALA A 26 4.16 15.48 -8.25
CA ALA A 26 3.06 14.53 -8.38
C ALA A 26 3.56 13.15 -8.85
N LEU A 27 4.48 13.12 -9.80
CA LEU A 27 5.14 11.90 -10.26
C LEU A 27 5.85 11.20 -9.10
N LEU A 28 6.68 11.93 -8.35
CA LEU A 28 7.43 11.37 -7.22
C LEU A 28 6.49 10.80 -6.16
N VAL A 29 5.48 11.57 -5.76
CA VAL A 29 4.51 11.15 -4.72
C VAL A 29 3.69 9.94 -5.19
N SER A 30 3.16 9.98 -6.42
CA SER A 30 2.35 8.89 -6.96
C SER A 30 3.16 7.62 -7.19
N PHE A 31 4.40 7.75 -7.67
CA PHE A 31 5.30 6.63 -7.87
C PHE A 31 5.67 5.97 -6.55
N LEU A 32 6.07 6.76 -5.55
CA LEU A 32 6.40 6.24 -4.24
C LEU A 32 5.17 5.60 -3.55
N SER A 33 3.98 6.20 -3.70
CA SER A 33 2.74 5.63 -3.16
C SER A 33 2.41 4.26 -3.77
N GLY A 34 2.52 4.13 -5.10
CA GLY A 34 2.29 2.86 -5.78
C GLY A 34 3.31 1.78 -5.43
N LEU A 35 4.59 2.16 -5.30
CA LEU A 35 5.67 1.25 -4.89
C LEU A 35 5.49 0.80 -3.44
N THR A 36 5.22 1.73 -2.52
CA THR A 36 4.98 1.39 -1.11
C THR A 36 3.78 0.45 -0.95
N ALA A 37 2.69 0.70 -1.67
CA ALA A 37 1.54 -0.19 -1.64
C ALA A 37 1.85 -1.57 -2.24
N GLY A 38 2.66 -1.64 -3.28
CA GLY A 38 3.12 -2.90 -3.86
C GLY A 38 4.00 -3.70 -2.91
N LEU A 39 4.94 -3.05 -2.23
CA LEU A 39 5.74 -3.69 -1.17
C LEU A 39 4.88 -4.18 -0.01
N ALA A 40 3.92 -3.35 0.46
CA ALA A 40 2.98 -3.77 1.48
C ALA A 40 2.15 -4.98 1.03
N HIS A 41 1.65 -4.99 -0.21
CA HIS A 41 0.95 -6.14 -0.77
C HIS A 41 1.81 -7.41 -0.73
N GLN A 42 3.08 -7.32 -1.17
CA GLN A 42 4.01 -8.45 -1.13
C GLN A 42 4.36 -8.89 0.30
N ASN A 43 4.14 -8.05 1.29
CA ASN A 43 4.46 -8.39 2.67
C ASN A 43 3.30 -9.10 3.38
N ILE A 44 2.06 -8.60 3.23
CA ILE A 44 0.94 -8.95 4.11
C ILE A 44 -0.24 -9.63 3.42
N SER A 45 -0.31 -9.65 2.09
CA SER A 45 -1.56 -9.96 1.36
C SER A 45 -2.12 -11.36 1.65
N ALA A 46 -1.28 -12.33 2.02
CA ALA A 46 -1.76 -13.64 2.43
C ALA A 46 -2.42 -13.63 3.82
N ILE A 47 -1.85 -12.89 4.77
CA ILE A 47 -2.38 -12.80 6.14
C ILE A 47 -3.65 -11.93 6.17
N ASP A 48 -3.67 -10.86 5.38
CA ASP A 48 -4.84 -9.97 5.23
C ASP A 48 -6.10 -10.70 4.69
N ARG A 49 -5.92 -11.92 4.15
CA ARG A 49 -7.02 -12.78 3.67
C ARG A 49 -7.63 -13.67 4.74
N ILE A 50 -7.10 -13.70 5.95
CA ILE A 50 -7.65 -14.52 7.03
C ILE A 50 -9.03 -13.97 7.40
N ASP A 51 -10.07 -14.75 7.10
CA ASP A 51 -11.46 -14.47 7.47
C ASP A 51 -11.79 -15.14 8.81
N ALA A 52 -11.54 -14.42 9.90
CA ALA A 52 -11.77 -14.89 11.25
C ALA A 52 -11.94 -13.70 12.23
N ASP A 53 -12.52 -13.96 13.41
CA ASP A 53 -12.63 -12.94 14.47
C ASP A 53 -11.31 -12.74 15.21
N ALA A 54 -10.46 -13.76 15.25
CA ALA A 54 -9.15 -13.71 15.89
C ALA A 54 -8.14 -14.66 15.24
N VAL A 55 -6.86 -14.31 15.38
CA VAL A 55 -5.70 -15.14 15.07
C VAL A 55 -5.00 -15.47 16.39
N VAL A 56 -4.81 -16.77 16.65
CA VAL A 56 -4.23 -17.29 17.89
C VAL A 56 -2.80 -17.75 17.65
N PHE A 57 -1.90 -17.30 18.49
CA PHE A 57 -0.48 -17.66 18.50
C PHE A 57 -0.14 -18.47 19.76
N ALA A 58 0.91 -19.27 19.69
CA ALA A 58 1.49 -19.85 20.90
C ALA A 58 2.07 -18.74 21.79
N ASP A 59 1.78 -18.78 23.09
CA ASP A 59 2.43 -17.88 24.04
C ASP A 59 3.88 -18.35 24.27
N THR A 60 4.83 -17.56 23.85
CA THR A 60 6.27 -17.79 24.03
C THR A 60 6.88 -16.86 25.08
N GLY A 61 6.06 -16.06 25.77
CA GLY A 61 6.50 -14.97 26.65
C GLY A 61 7.10 -13.76 25.92
N ALA A 62 7.07 -13.76 24.58
CA ALA A 62 7.51 -12.67 23.72
C ALA A 62 6.32 -12.15 22.88
N ALA A 63 6.53 -11.07 22.13
CA ALA A 63 5.51 -10.58 21.21
C ALA A 63 5.12 -11.67 20.19
N ALA A 64 3.82 -11.72 19.84
CA ALA A 64 3.29 -12.66 18.85
C ALA A 64 4.07 -12.57 17.53
N SER A 65 4.43 -13.70 16.96
CA SER A 65 5.18 -13.76 15.70
C SER A 65 4.85 -15.03 14.93
N PHE A 66 4.55 -14.90 13.63
CA PHE A 66 4.38 -16.04 12.74
C PHE A 66 5.65 -16.88 12.60
N ASP A 67 6.82 -16.27 12.81
CA ASP A 67 8.09 -16.97 12.65
C ASP A 67 8.44 -17.85 13.87
N THR A 68 7.91 -17.56 15.06
CA THR A 68 8.22 -18.29 16.29
C THR A 68 7.05 -19.11 16.82
N SER A 69 5.81 -18.80 16.42
CA SER A 69 4.62 -19.51 16.86
C SER A 69 4.59 -20.94 16.34
N ALA A 70 4.34 -21.89 17.21
CA ALA A 70 4.16 -23.31 16.92
C ALA A 70 3.17 -23.92 17.92
N LEU A 71 1.95 -24.14 17.46
CA LEU A 71 0.86 -24.65 18.29
C LEU A 71 0.89 -26.18 18.33
N THR A 72 0.67 -26.72 19.53
CA THR A 72 0.55 -28.15 19.76
C THR A 72 -0.88 -28.65 19.51
N GLY A 73 -1.04 -29.95 19.27
CA GLY A 73 -2.37 -30.56 19.15
C GLY A 73 -3.23 -30.36 20.39
N GLN A 74 -2.63 -30.26 21.60
CA GLN A 74 -3.36 -30.01 22.85
C GLN A 74 -3.93 -28.58 22.90
N GLN A 75 -3.16 -27.58 22.51
CA GLN A 75 -3.62 -26.19 22.43
C GLN A 75 -4.78 -26.05 21.44
N ILE A 76 -4.65 -26.69 20.27
CA ILE A 76 -5.73 -26.73 19.26
C ILE A 76 -7.00 -27.37 19.84
N ALA A 77 -6.86 -28.52 20.55
CA ALA A 77 -7.98 -29.20 21.18
C ALA A 77 -8.67 -28.34 22.26
N THR A 78 -7.90 -27.58 23.06
CA THR A 78 -8.47 -26.66 24.05
C THR A 78 -9.33 -25.59 23.39
N TRP A 79 -8.86 -25.00 22.30
CA TRP A 79 -9.62 -24.04 21.52
C TRP A 79 -10.89 -24.66 20.88
N GLN A 80 -10.80 -25.86 20.34
CA GLN A 80 -11.96 -26.58 19.79
C GLN A 80 -13.03 -26.89 20.85
N GLN A 81 -12.63 -27.15 22.11
CA GLN A 81 -13.53 -27.39 23.23
C GLN A 81 -14.24 -26.14 23.73
N SER A 82 -13.80 -24.95 23.39
CA SER A 82 -14.44 -23.68 23.73
C SER A 82 -15.78 -23.44 22.99
N GLY A 83 -16.10 -24.29 21.99
CA GLY A 83 -17.26 -24.15 21.13
C GLY A 83 -17.06 -23.18 19.96
N ALA A 84 -15.86 -22.67 19.75
CA ALA A 84 -15.47 -21.85 18.63
C ALA A 84 -15.36 -22.64 17.32
N THR A 85 -15.51 -21.96 16.20
CA THR A 85 -15.01 -22.46 14.92
C THR A 85 -13.50 -22.23 14.88
N VAL A 86 -12.72 -23.30 14.83
CA VAL A 86 -11.25 -23.27 14.90
C VAL A 86 -10.66 -23.89 13.66
N GLU A 87 -9.88 -23.13 12.92
CA GLU A 87 -9.15 -23.58 11.75
C GLU A 87 -7.64 -23.44 11.97
N PRO A 88 -6.92 -24.58 12.09
CA PRO A 88 -5.47 -24.57 12.18
C PRO A 88 -4.83 -24.17 10.84
N ILE A 89 -3.86 -23.27 10.89
CA ILE A 89 -3.12 -22.76 9.74
C ILE A 89 -1.64 -23.01 9.94
N GLY A 90 -1.03 -23.70 8.97
CA GLY A 90 0.41 -23.90 8.87
C GLY A 90 1.04 -22.85 7.99
N ILE A 91 2.08 -22.15 8.46
CA ILE A 91 2.84 -21.16 7.69
C ILE A 91 4.32 -21.46 7.81
N SER A 92 5.00 -21.62 6.67
CA SER A 92 6.45 -21.82 6.63
C SER A 92 7.04 -21.31 5.32
N ARG A 93 8.36 -21.22 5.25
CA ARG A 93 9.06 -20.92 4.01
C ARG A 93 9.83 -22.14 3.54
N ALA A 94 9.82 -22.37 2.23
CA ALA A 94 10.55 -23.47 1.60
C ALA A 94 11.22 -23.00 0.30
N ARG A 95 12.09 -23.87 -0.21
CA ARG A 95 12.55 -23.77 -1.60
C ARG A 95 11.68 -24.66 -2.45
N ALA A 96 11.25 -24.12 -3.58
CA ALA A 96 10.48 -24.83 -4.59
C ALA A 96 11.25 -24.88 -5.90
N THR A 97 11.15 -26.00 -6.61
CA THR A 97 11.67 -26.17 -7.96
C THR A 97 10.57 -26.75 -8.86
N ALA A 98 10.53 -26.34 -10.12
CA ALA A 98 9.69 -27.04 -11.09
C ALA A 98 10.34 -28.40 -11.41
N ALA A 99 9.56 -29.47 -11.41
CA ALA A 99 10.06 -30.83 -11.68
C ALA A 99 10.58 -30.99 -13.14
N THR A 100 10.03 -30.19 -14.06
CA THR A 100 10.43 -30.16 -15.47
C THR A 100 10.98 -28.78 -15.81
N GLY A 101 12.28 -28.58 -15.63
CA GLY A 101 12.91 -27.33 -16.04
C GLY A 101 14.25 -27.07 -15.36
N SER A 102 15.12 -26.30 -16.02
CA SER A 102 16.38 -25.82 -15.46
C SER A 102 16.21 -24.52 -14.67
N ALA A 103 14.99 -24.21 -14.17
CA ALA A 103 14.75 -23.03 -13.38
C ALA A 103 15.48 -23.15 -12.02
N ALA A 104 16.13 -22.07 -11.59
CA ALA A 104 16.76 -22.02 -10.28
C ALA A 104 15.71 -22.19 -9.17
N PRO A 105 16.06 -22.80 -8.02
CA PRO A 105 15.17 -22.91 -6.89
C PRO A 105 14.70 -21.52 -6.44
N SER A 106 13.39 -21.35 -6.30
CA SER A 106 12.76 -20.13 -5.84
C SER A 106 12.30 -20.26 -4.39
N GLN A 107 12.42 -19.18 -3.61
CA GLN A 107 11.82 -19.14 -2.28
C GLN A 107 10.31 -18.92 -2.39
N VAL A 108 9.54 -19.71 -1.61
CA VAL A 108 8.09 -19.64 -1.55
C VAL A 108 7.62 -19.71 -0.10
N ALA A 109 6.46 -19.13 0.17
CA ALA A 109 5.76 -19.29 1.44
C ALA A 109 4.72 -20.40 1.28
N LEU A 110 4.75 -21.39 2.17
CA LEU A 110 3.79 -22.49 2.20
C LEU A 110 2.69 -22.17 3.21
N PHE A 111 1.45 -22.22 2.77
CA PHE A 111 0.26 -22.06 3.58
C PHE A 111 -0.58 -23.33 3.54
N GLY A 112 -0.69 -24.01 4.68
CA GLY A 112 -1.49 -25.22 4.86
C GLY A 112 -2.74 -24.92 5.68
N ALA A 113 -3.92 -25.20 5.13
CA ALA A 113 -5.20 -25.11 5.83
C ALA A 113 -6.25 -25.97 5.14
N ASP A 114 -7.21 -26.50 5.90
CA ASP A 114 -8.25 -27.39 5.38
C ASP A 114 -9.65 -26.76 5.40
N GLY A 115 -9.81 -25.57 6.00
CA GLY A 115 -11.10 -24.90 6.17
C GLY A 115 -11.36 -23.75 5.20
N THR A 116 -12.08 -22.74 5.71
CA THR A 116 -12.58 -21.62 4.89
C THR A 116 -11.89 -20.29 5.17
N ALA A 117 -10.95 -20.24 6.10
CA ALA A 117 -10.26 -18.99 6.48
C ALA A 117 -9.61 -18.27 5.29
N PHE A 118 -9.26 -19.00 4.24
CA PHE A 118 -8.75 -18.44 2.99
C PHE A 118 -9.73 -18.57 1.81
N GLY A 119 -11.01 -18.88 2.08
CA GLY A 119 -12.01 -19.11 1.05
C GLY A 119 -11.68 -20.36 0.21
N ASN A 120 -11.65 -20.20 -1.11
CA ASN A 120 -11.38 -21.30 -2.07
C ASN A 120 -9.92 -21.35 -2.55
N ARG A 121 -8.97 -20.82 -1.77
CA ARG A 121 -7.55 -20.74 -2.17
C ARG A 121 -6.75 -21.97 -1.79
N THR A 122 -7.10 -22.65 -0.72
CA THR A 122 -6.40 -23.86 -0.28
C THR A 122 -6.74 -25.06 -1.19
N ALA A 123 -5.77 -25.93 -1.40
CA ALA A 123 -6.02 -27.20 -2.07
C ALA A 123 -6.86 -28.11 -1.15
N THR A 124 -7.74 -28.88 -1.73
CA THR A 124 -8.61 -29.84 -1.02
C THR A 124 -8.10 -31.25 -1.10
N ASP A 125 -7.33 -31.57 -2.12
CA ASP A 125 -6.83 -32.92 -2.37
C ASP A 125 -5.38 -33.05 -1.88
N PRO A 126 -5.04 -34.09 -1.11
CA PRO A 126 -3.66 -34.37 -0.71
C PRO A 126 -2.74 -34.54 -1.92
N GLY A 127 -1.55 -33.97 -1.84
CA GLY A 127 -0.57 -33.98 -2.93
C GLY A 127 -0.83 -32.95 -4.04
N ALA A 128 -1.90 -32.14 -3.91
CA ALA A 128 -2.20 -31.05 -4.81
C ALA A 128 -1.85 -29.69 -4.17
N VAL A 129 -1.42 -28.73 -4.99
CA VAL A 129 -1.13 -27.35 -4.55
C VAL A 129 -1.80 -26.34 -5.47
N ILE A 130 -2.14 -25.19 -4.89
CA ILE A 130 -2.58 -24.01 -5.64
C ILE A 130 -1.49 -22.97 -5.54
N LEU A 131 -1.01 -22.47 -6.68
CA LEU A 131 0.00 -21.42 -6.74
C LEU A 131 -0.64 -20.05 -6.80
N SER A 132 -0.08 -19.07 -6.10
CA SER A 132 -0.33 -17.67 -6.42
C SER A 132 0.28 -17.33 -7.78
N ALA A 133 -0.17 -16.25 -8.42
CA ALA A 133 0.38 -15.80 -9.70
C ALA A 133 1.89 -15.57 -9.62
N GLY A 134 2.36 -14.97 -8.52
CA GLY A 134 3.78 -14.78 -8.26
C GLY A 134 4.56 -16.10 -8.14
N ALA A 135 3.99 -17.13 -7.49
CA ALA A 135 4.63 -18.44 -7.38
C ALA A 135 4.67 -19.17 -8.72
N ALA A 136 3.59 -19.10 -9.49
CA ALA A 136 3.53 -19.69 -10.84
C ALA A 136 4.56 -19.03 -11.77
N ALA A 137 4.71 -17.72 -11.74
CA ALA A 137 5.70 -17.00 -12.52
C ALA A 137 7.14 -17.34 -12.09
N ALA A 138 7.40 -17.38 -10.78
CA ALA A 138 8.74 -17.68 -10.24
C ALA A 138 9.20 -19.10 -10.57
N LEU A 139 8.27 -20.06 -10.63
CA LEU A 139 8.55 -21.46 -10.92
C LEU A 139 8.39 -21.80 -12.41
N GLY A 140 7.79 -20.93 -13.22
CA GLY A 140 7.42 -21.23 -14.60
C GLY A 140 6.41 -22.39 -14.69
N ALA A 141 5.58 -22.57 -13.63
CA ALA A 141 4.67 -23.70 -13.49
C ALA A 141 3.23 -23.32 -13.85
N SER A 142 2.51 -24.25 -14.46
CA SER A 142 1.10 -24.08 -14.85
C SER A 142 0.26 -25.24 -14.28
N PRO A 143 -1.07 -25.15 -14.28
CA PRO A 143 -1.92 -26.26 -13.84
C PRO A 143 -1.57 -27.58 -14.55
N GLY A 144 -1.45 -28.65 -13.77
CA GLY A 144 -1.00 -29.98 -14.21
C GLY A 144 0.51 -30.21 -14.17
N ALA A 145 1.32 -29.16 -13.91
CA ALA A 145 2.76 -29.32 -13.71
C ALA A 145 3.06 -29.92 -12.33
N GLU A 146 4.23 -30.54 -12.19
CA GLU A 146 4.77 -31.00 -10.92
C GLU A 146 5.77 -29.98 -10.36
N VAL A 147 5.73 -29.78 -9.06
CA VAL A 147 6.67 -28.93 -8.30
C VAL A 147 7.22 -29.71 -7.11
N ASP A 148 8.52 -29.65 -6.95
CA ASP A 148 9.20 -30.17 -5.76
C ASP A 148 9.19 -29.12 -4.65
N LEU A 149 8.69 -29.52 -3.49
CA LEU A 149 8.70 -28.72 -2.26
C LEU A 149 9.41 -29.51 -1.17
N ALA A 150 10.59 -29.05 -0.80
CA ALA A 150 11.41 -29.69 0.24
C ALA A 150 11.68 -31.19 -0.01
N GLY A 151 11.84 -31.62 -1.26
CA GLY A 151 12.13 -33.00 -1.65
C GLY A 151 10.89 -33.89 -1.85
N ARG A 152 9.70 -33.28 -1.95
CA ARG A 152 8.45 -33.99 -2.28
C ARG A 152 7.76 -33.33 -3.46
N ASP A 153 7.27 -34.15 -4.36
CA ASP A 153 6.55 -33.70 -5.55
C ASP A 153 5.07 -33.45 -5.25
N PHE A 154 4.56 -32.34 -5.77
CA PHE A 154 3.18 -31.92 -5.69
C PHE A 154 2.66 -31.54 -7.07
N THR A 155 1.39 -31.85 -7.35
CA THR A 155 0.75 -31.45 -8.60
C THR A 155 0.09 -30.09 -8.46
N VAL A 156 0.35 -29.19 -9.38
CA VAL A 156 -0.31 -27.88 -9.44
C VAL A 156 -1.75 -28.06 -9.91
N ALA A 157 -2.72 -27.93 -8.99
CA ALA A 157 -4.14 -28.04 -9.32
C ALA A 157 -4.66 -26.77 -10.02
N ALA A 158 -4.19 -25.60 -9.59
CA ALA A 158 -4.62 -24.31 -10.15
C ALA A 158 -3.59 -23.21 -9.87
N VAL A 159 -3.72 -22.09 -10.61
CA VAL A 159 -3.09 -20.82 -10.27
C VAL A 159 -4.21 -19.86 -9.92
N ARG A 160 -4.19 -19.31 -8.69
CA ARG A 160 -5.25 -18.41 -8.18
C ARG A 160 -4.69 -17.35 -7.25
N GLY A 161 -5.18 -16.11 -7.45
CA GLY A 161 -4.80 -14.97 -6.63
C GLY A 161 -3.37 -14.52 -6.86
N ASP A 162 -2.98 -13.49 -6.15
CA ASP A 162 -1.62 -12.93 -6.15
C ASP A 162 -1.20 -12.60 -4.71
N GLU A 163 -1.31 -13.61 -3.84
CA GLU A 163 -0.96 -13.45 -2.45
C GLU A 163 0.52 -13.69 -2.22
N TRP A 164 1.05 -12.89 -1.31
CA TRP A 164 2.43 -12.88 -0.88
C TRP A 164 2.52 -12.86 0.64
N TYR A 165 3.60 -13.38 1.17
CA TYR A 165 3.94 -13.34 2.59
C TYR A 165 5.41 -13.00 2.78
N SER A 166 5.69 -11.88 3.44
CA SER A 166 7.06 -11.42 3.71
C SER A 166 7.95 -11.48 2.45
N HIS A 167 7.45 -10.87 1.36
CA HIS A 167 8.07 -10.77 0.03
C HIS A 167 8.32 -12.11 -0.68
N THR A 168 7.68 -13.17 -0.23
CA THR A 168 7.73 -14.48 -0.90
C THR A 168 6.36 -14.85 -1.44
N PRO A 169 6.26 -15.34 -2.69
CA PRO A 169 4.98 -15.74 -3.27
C PRO A 169 4.45 -17.00 -2.59
N VAL A 170 3.12 -17.14 -2.54
CA VAL A 170 2.45 -18.15 -1.73
C VAL A 170 2.10 -19.40 -2.55
N ILE A 171 2.28 -20.55 -1.93
CA ILE A 171 1.74 -21.84 -2.35
C ILE A 171 0.77 -22.33 -1.29
N TRP A 172 -0.45 -22.63 -1.71
CA TRP A 172 -1.54 -23.12 -0.87
C TRP A 172 -1.64 -24.64 -0.96
N MET A 173 -1.76 -25.32 0.19
CA MET A 173 -1.86 -26.78 0.29
C MET A 173 -2.79 -27.19 1.43
N THR A 174 -3.03 -28.49 1.57
CA THR A 174 -3.70 -29.01 2.76
C THR A 174 -2.83 -28.86 4.01
N LEU A 175 -3.43 -28.80 5.19
CA LEU A 175 -2.67 -28.76 6.44
C LEU A 175 -1.78 -30.00 6.60
N SER A 176 -2.28 -31.19 6.21
CA SER A 176 -1.53 -32.44 6.31
C SER A 176 -0.30 -32.45 5.38
N ASP A 177 -0.41 -31.91 4.18
CA ASP A 177 0.71 -31.76 3.26
C ASP A 177 1.75 -30.79 3.83
N TRP A 178 1.30 -29.65 4.34
CA TRP A 178 2.18 -28.68 5.01
C TRP A 178 2.95 -29.32 6.16
N GLN A 179 2.28 -30.09 7.04
CA GLN A 179 2.93 -30.78 8.15
C GLN A 179 4.00 -31.76 7.65
N SER A 180 3.81 -32.37 6.49
CA SER A 180 4.73 -33.34 5.90
C SER A 180 6.02 -32.74 5.34
N VAL A 181 5.99 -31.44 4.93
CA VAL A 181 7.13 -30.73 4.31
C VAL A 181 7.66 -29.60 5.19
N SER A 182 6.93 -29.24 6.26
CA SER A 182 7.33 -28.16 7.14
C SER A 182 8.58 -28.54 7.94
N PRO A 183 9.62 -27.70 7.97
CA PRO A 183 10.78 -27.92 8.82
C PRO A 183 10.49 -27.64 10.30
N ARG A 184 9.30 -27.12 10.63
CA ARG A 184 8.92 -26.72 11.99
C ARG A 184 8.22 -27.86 12.73
N SER A 185 8.48 -27.96 14.03
CA SER A 185 7.69 -28.75 14.96
C SER A 185 6.39 -28.03 15.26
N GLY A 186 5.31 -28.79 15.45
CA GLY A 186 3.99 -28.25 15.80
C GLY A 186 2.90 -28.72 14.84
N ALA A 187 1.67 -28.72 15.32
CA ALA A 187 0.51 -29.13 14.53
C ALA A 187 0.03 -28.01 13.58
N ALA A 188 0.26 -26.75 13.97
CA ALA A 188 -0.04 -25.55 13.19
C ALA A 188 0.86 -24.37 13.62
N THR A 189 0.92 -23.34 12.80
CA THR A 189 1.59 -22.09 13.15
C THR A 189 0.67 -21.20 13.99
N VAL A 190 -0.57 -21.01 13.53
CA VAL A 190 -1.61 -20.20 14.18
C VAL A 190 -2.98 -20.87 14.02
N LEU A 191 -4.00 -20.37 14.75
CA LEU A 191 -5.39 -20.71 14.49
C LEU A 191 -6.14 -19.48 13.98
N ALA A 192 -7.00 -19.68 13.00
CA ALA A 192 -8.09 -18.75 12.70
C ALA A 192 -9.30 -19.17 13.53
N VAL A 193 -9.86 -18.24 14.32
CA VAL A 193 -10.91 -18.58 15.27
C VAL A 193 -12.06 -17.59 15.14
N SER A 194 -13.30 -18.13 15.15
CA SER A 194 -14.53 -17.33 15.11
C SER A 194 -15.56 -17.83 16.12
N GLY A 195 -16.35 -16.89 16.65
CA GLY A 195 -17.49 -17.21 17.50
C GLY A 195 -17.13 -17.53 18.97
N VAL A 196 -16.03 -16.99 19.52
CA VAL A 196 -15.63 -17.20 20.92
C VAL A 196 -16.14 -16.08 21.83
N PRO A 197 -16.94 -16.39 22.86
CA PRO A 197 -17.48 -15.38 23.79
C PRO A 197 -16.41 -14.77 24.72
N ASP A 198 -15.46 -15.58 25.19
CA ASP A 198 -14.42 -15.19 26.15
C ASP A 198 -13.06 -15.73 25.68
N ARG A 199 -12.35 -14.95 24.88
CA ARG A 199 -11.05 -15.32 24.31
C ARG A 199 -9.97 -15.40 25.36
N ASP A 200 -9.97 -14.46 26.31
CA ASP A 200 -8.92 -14.36 27.33
C ASP A 200 -8.90 -15.61 28.23
N ALA A 201 -10.07 -16.13 28.60
CA ALA A 201 -10.15 -17.35 29.39
C ALA A 201 -9.63 -18.60 28.63
N VAL A 202 -9.83 -18.67 27.32
CA VAL A 202 -9.30 -19.77 26.49
C VAL A 202 -7.81 -19.61 26.28
N ASP A 203 -7.32 -18.39 26.07
CA ASP A 203 -5.88 -18.09 25.96
C ASP A 203 -5.11 -18.53 27.22
N ASP A 204 -5.61 -18.16 28.41
CA ASP A 204 -5.02 -18.56 29.66
C ASP A 204 -5.00 -20.09 29.83
N ALA A 205 -6.08 -20.79 29.48
CA ALA A 205 -6.19 -22.24 29.58
C ALA A 205 -5.30 -22.99 28.59
N ALA A 206 -5.10 -22.42 27.41
CA ALA A 206 -4.32 -23.01 26.32
C ALA A 206 -2.85 -22.56 26.30
N ALA A 207 -2.45 -21.57 27.12
CA ALA A 207 -1.17 -20.88 27.02
C ALA A 207 -0.94 -20.34 25.59
N THR A 208 -1.89 -19.53 25.15
CA THR A 208 -1.90 -18.88 23.83
C THR A 208 -2.15 -17.38 23.95
N VAL A 209 -1.97 -16.65 22.86
CA VAL A 209 -2.28 -15.23 22.76
C VAL A 209 -3.08 -15.01 21.50
N SER A 210 -4.30 -14.51 21.65
CA SER A 210 -5.16 -14.16 20.51
C SER A 210 -5.13 -12.67 20.22
N THR A 211 -5.20 -12.33 18.94
CA THR A 211 -5.24 -10.94 18.47
C THR A 211 -6.22 -10.80 17.32
N THR A 212 -6.61 -9.58 17.00
CA THR A 212 -7.44 -9.37 15.79
C THR A 212 -6.64 -9.65 14.52
N PRO A 213 -7.27 -10.01 13.38
CA PRO A 213 -6.55 -10.19 12.12
C PRO A 213 -5.74 -8.95 11.69
N ALA A 214 -6.26 -7.75 11.96
CA ALA A 214 -5.56 -6.50 11.67
C ALA A 214 -4.30 -6.33 12.54
N ASP A 215 -4.37 -6.67 13.83
CA ASP A 215 -3.21 -6.60 14.73
C ASP A 215 -2.24 -7.75 14.47
N ALA A 216 -2.71 -8.90 13.96
CA ALA A 216 -1.84 -10.02 13.58
C ALA A 216 -0.83 -9.64 12.49
N LEU A 217 -1.11 -8.61 11.67
CA LEU A 217 -0.14 -8.08 10.71
C LEU A 217 1.14 -7.60 11.41
N GLN A 218 1.05 -7.11 12.66
CA GLN A 218 2.20 -6.70 13.46
C GLN A 218 3.11 -7.87 13.85
N ALA A 219 2.60 -9.09 13.79
CA ALA A 219 3.37 -10.31 14.04
C ALA A 219 4.26 -10.74 12.86
N ILE A 220 4.16 -10.04 11.72
CA ILE A 220 5.05 -10.19 10.57
C ILE A 220 6.25 -9.27 10.80
N GLY A 221 7.45 -9.84 10.99
CA GLY A 221 8.65 -9.07 11.34
C GLY A 221 9.01 -7.96 10.34
N SER A 222 8.80 -8.19 9.04
CA SER A 222 9.03 -7.20 7.98
C SER A 222 8.00 -6.07 7.98
N TYR A 223 6.77 -6.31 8.43
CA TYR A 223 5.70 -5.32 8.46
C TYR A 223 5.99 -4.17 9.43
N GLN A 224 6.58 -4.47 10.58
CA GLN A 224 6.97 -3.43 11.54
C GLN A 224 8.03 -2.47 10.96
N ALA A 225 8.95 -2.99 10.16
CA ALA A 225 9.95 -2.17 9.47
C ALA A 225 9.30 -1.26 8.40
N GLU A 226 8.23 -1.71 7.76
CA GLU A 226 7.52 -0.96 6.71
C GLU A 226 6.55 0.10 7.25
N ASN A 227 6.09 0.00 8.50
CA ASN A 227 5.26 1.04 9.12
C ASN A 227 5.96 2.41 9.16
N GLY A 228 7.29 2.44 9.11
CA GLY A 228 8.07 3.66 8.90
C GLY A 228 7.79 4.34 7.54
N SER A 229 7.32 3.58 6.54
CA SER A 229 7.04 4.12 5.20
C SER A 229 5.83 5.07 5.18
N LEU A 230 4.81 4.86 6.02
CA LEU A 230 3.67 5.78 6.15
C LEU A 230 4.11 7.14 6.71
N THR A 231 5.03 7.14 7.67
CA THR A 231 5.62 8.37 8.20
C THR A 231 6.41 9.12 7.14
N LEU A 232 7.21 8.41 6.34
CA LEU A 232 7.95 8.99 5.21
C LEU A 232 7.01 9.56 4.14
N MET A 233 5.91 8.87 3.84
CA MET A 233 4.91 9.35 2.88
C MET A 233 4.22 10.63 3.37
N THR A 234 3.86 10.70 4.65
CA THR A 234 3.28 11.90 5.27
C THR A 234 4.26 13.07 5.25
N LEU A 235 5.54 12.81 5.55
CA LEU A 235 6.60 13.80 5.47
C LEU A 235 6.78 14.30 4.04
N LEU A 236 6.80 13.40 3.06
CA LEU A 236 6.91 13.76 1.63
C LEU A 236 5.75 14.64 1.17
N LEU A 237 4.50 14.30 1.54
CA LEU A 237 3.33 15.12 1.24
C LEU A 237 3.43 16.50 1.89
N THR A 238 3.91 16.58 3.13
CA THR A 238 4.10 17.84 3.85
C THR A 238 5.15 18.72 3.18
N ILE A 239 6.30 18.16 2.83
CA ILE A 239 7.36 18.87 2.11
C ILE A 239 6.86 19.33 0.74
N SER A 240 6.12 18.47 0.02
CA SER A 240 5.54 18.80 -1.28
C SER A 240 4.57 19.97 -1.19
N ALA A 241 3.71 19.99 -0.17
CA ALA A 241 2.80 21.11 0.09
C ALA A 241 3.54 22.42 0.37
N LEU A 242 4.63 22.36 1.16
CA LEU A 242 5.46 23.51 1.47
C LEU A 242 6.17 24.05 0.22
N VAL A 243 6.72 23.18 -0.62
CA VAL A 243 7.37 23.55 -1.88
C VAL A 243 6.36 24.21 -2.82
N ILE A 244 5.20 23.61 -3.02
CA ILE A 244 4.12 24.16 -3.87
C ILE A 244 3.66 25.51 -3.30
N GLY A 245 3.45 25.62 -1.99
CA GLY A 245 3.07 26.86 -1.30
C GLY A 245 4.11 27.96 -1.47
N ALA A 246 5.40 27.63 -1.35
CA ALA A 246 6.49 28.59 -1.58
C ALA A 246 6.49 29.10 -3.03
N PHE A 247 6.31 28.22 -4.02
CA PHE A 247 6.21 28.64 -5.42
C PHE A 247 5.02 29.59 -5.66
N PHE A 248 3.84 29.29 -5.13
CA PHE A 248 2.68 30.17 -5.24
C PHE A 248 2.89 31.49 -4.50
N THR A 249 3.61 31.49 -3.39
CA THR A 249 3.97 32.74 -2.66
C THR A 249 4.86 33.62 -3.52
N VAL A 250 5.95 33.09 -4.05
CA VAL A 250 6.86 33.84 -4.94
C VAL A 250 6.12 34.35 -6.19
N TRP A 251 5.28 33.49 -6.77
CA TRP A 251 4.46 33.87 -7.92
C TRP A 251 3.48 35.02 -7.60
N THR A 252 2.81 34.96 -6.46
CA THR A 252 1.90 36.01 -5.99
C THR A 252 2.64 37.33 -5.80
N ILE A 253 3.84 37.30 -5.16
CA ILE A 253 4.68 38.50 -4.94
C ILE A 253 5.09 39.11 -6.28
N GLN A 254 5.48 38.34 -7.26
CA GLN A 254 5.83 38.83 -8.61
C GLN A 254 4.67 39.49 -9.35
N ARG A 255 3.41 39.17 -8.99
CA ARG A 255 2.19 39.74 -9.59
C ARG A 255 1.61 40.90 -8.78
N LEU A 256 2.21 41.27 -7.65
CA LEU A 256 1.72 42.40 -6.83
C LEU A 256 1.50 43.70 -7.63
N PRO A 257 2.40 44.13 -8.55
CA PRO A 257 2.18 45.33 -9.36
C PRO A 257 0.94 45.25 -10.25
N ASP A 258 0.72 44.07 -10.92
CA ASP A 258 -0.44 43.86 -11.78
C ASP A 258 -1.75 43.84 -10.96
N ILE A 259 -1.71 43.24 -9.78
CA ILE A 259 -2.82 43.16 -8.84
C ILE A 259 -3.15 44.60 -8.31
N ALA A 260 -2.15 45.38 -7.99
CA ALA A 260 -2.33 46.78 -7.53
C ALA A 260 -3.01 47.61 -8.62
N THR A 261 -2.61 47.47 -9.87
CA THR A 261 -3.23 48.13 -11.01
C THR A 261 -4.70 47.76 -11.19
N LEU A 262 -5.04 46.45 -11.10
CA LEU A 262 -6.42 45.95 -11.19
C LEU A 262 -7.27 46.49 -10.03
N LYS A 263 -6.70 46.58 -8.80
CA LYS A 263 -7.36 47.12 -7.63
C LYS A 263 -7.65 48.58 -7.78
N ALA A 264 -6.71 49.37 -8.37
CA ALA A 264 -6.88 50.79 -8.68
C ALA A 264 -7.97 51.00 -9.75
N LEU A 265 -8.18 50.05 -10.67
CA LEU A 265 -9.27 50.04 -11.67
C LEU A 265 -10.61 49.57 -11.10
N GLY A 266 -10.70 49.30 -9.79
CA GLY A 266 -11.96 48.95 -9.13
C GLY A 266 -12.21 47.45 -8.95
N ALA A 267 -11.23 46.57 -9.20
CA ALA A 267 -11.40 45.15 -8.94
C ALA A 267 -11.48 44.87 -7.41
N THR A 268 -12.46 44.06 -6.99
CA THR A 268 -12.60 43.67 -5.59
C THR A 268 -11.55 42.64 -5.19
N SER A 269 -11.05 42.69 -3.96
CA SER A 269 -10.08 41.71 -3.44
C SER A 269 -10.60 40.25 -3.57
N ALA A 270 -11.91 40.03 -3.36
CA ALA A 270 -12.52 38.71 -3.49
C ALA A 270 -12.48 38.19 -4.95
N ALA A 271 -12.67 39.07 -5.94
CA ALA A 271 -12.58 38.70 -7.37
C ALA A 271 -11.13 38.31 -7.73
N LEU A 272 -10.15 39.04 -7.25
CA LEU A 272 -8.72 38.78 -7.46
C LEU A 272 -8.27 37.47 -6.83
N VAL A 273 -8.69 37.22 -5.57
CA VAL A 273 -8.40 35.92 -4.87
C VAL A 273 -9.03 34.74 -5.61
N ARG A 274 -10.29 34.88 -6.01
CA ARG A 274 -10.98 33.80 -6.76
C ARG A 274 -10.30 33.52 -8.10
N ASP A 275 -9.84 34.53 -8.80
CA ASP A 275 -9.15 34.36 -10.09
C ASP A 275 -7.77 33.74 -9.89
N ALA A 276 -7.01 34.14 -8.89
CA ALA A 276 -5.73 33.55 -8.53
C ALA A 276 -5.85 32.09 -8.09
N LEU A 277 -6.86 31.75 -7.26
CA LEU A 277 -7.13 30.35 -6.88
C LEU A 277 -7.57 29.50 -8.07
N ALA A 278 -8.36 30.05 -8.99
CA ALA A 278 -8.73 29.35 -10.21
C ALA A 278 -7.52 29.04 -11.10
N GLN A 279 -6.57 29.98 -11.21
CA GLN A 279 -5.30 29.75 -11.93
C GLN A 279 -4.46 28.69 -11.23
N ALA A 280 -4.33 28.76 -9.89
CA ALA A 280 -3.64 27.74 -9.10
C ALA A 280 -4.26 26.35 -9.30
N ALA A 281 -5.59 26.27 -9.25
CA ALA A 281 -6.31 25.02 -9.47
C ALA A 281 -6.03 24.43 -10.88
N MET A 282 -6.03 25.27 -11.92
CA MET A 282 -5.72 24.82 -13.28
C MET A 282 -4.31 24.25 -13.41
N VAL A 283 -3.32 24.92 -12.82
CA VAL A 283 -1.91 24.49 -12.82
C VAL A 283 -1.74 23.20 -12.03
N LEU A 284 -2.37 23.11 -10.84
CA LEU A 284 -2.31 21.93 -9.99
C LEU A 284 -2.97 20.71 -10.68
N VAL A 285 -4.18 20.90 -11.21
CA VAL A 285 -4.88 19.80 -11.91
C VAL A 285 -4.08 19.35 -13.14
N ALA A 286 -3.59 20.27 -13.96
CA ALA A 286 -2.78 19.93 -15.13
C ALA A 286 -1.48 19.21 -14.74
N GLY A 287 -0.75 19.73 -13.75
CA GLY A 287 0.52 19.14 -13.30
C GLY A 287 0.33 17.78 -12.65
N VAL A 288 -0.67 17.64 -11.75
CA VAL A 288 -0.97 16.36 -11.08
C VAL A 288 -1.44 15.32 -12.08
N THR A 289 -2.32 15.69 -13.03
CA THR A 289 -2.79 14.75 -14.06
C THR A 289 -1.64 14.30 -14.98
N ALA A 290 -0.75 15.21 -15.36
CA ALA A 290 0.43 14.85 -16.13
C ALA A 290 1.38 13.92 -15.36
N GLY A 291 1.68 14.23 -14.08
CA GLY A 291 2.51 13.40 -13.21
C GLY A 291 1.94 12.01 -13.01
N LEU A 292 0.63 11.92 -12.75
CA LEU A 292 -0.08 10.64 -12.61
C LEU A 292 -0.05 9.83 -13.92
N GLY A 293 -0.27 10.49 -15.06
CA GLY A 293 -0.21 9.84 -16.37
C GLY A 293 1.18 9.26 -16.66
N ILE A 294 2.25 9.98 -16.34
CA ILE A 294 3.62 9.48 -16.47
C ILE A 294 3.86 8.31 -15.52
N THR A 295 3.38 8.39 -14.28
CA THR A 295 3.49 7.30 -13.28
C THR A 295 2.85 6.01 -13.81
N ILE A 296 1.60 6.10 -14.30
CA ILE A 296 0.87 4.93 -14.82
C ILE A 296 1.59 4.36 -16.06
N ALA A 297 2.04 5.22 -16.97
CA ALA A 297 2.79 4.79 -18.16
C ALA A 297 4.12 4.12 -17.78
N SER A 298 4.84 4.67 -16.80
CA SER A 298 6.10 4.07 -16.31
C SER A 298 5.84 2.71 -15.66
N ALA A 299 4.82 2.60 -14.81
CA ALA A 299 4.46 1.35 -14.15
C ALA A 299 4.08 0.25 -15.16
N SER A 300 3.30 0.60 -16.22
CA SER A 300 2.93 -0.36 -17.25
C SER A 300 4.13 -0.85 -18.10
N LEU A 301 5.18 -0.04 -18.22
CA LEU A 301 6.41 -0.43 -18.93
C LEU A 301 7.33 -1.30 -18.06
N MET A 302 7.26 -1.16 -16.73
CA MET A 302 8.10 -1.94 -15.81
C MET A 302 7.54 -3.36 -15.58
N GLY A 303 6.25 -3.59 -15.84
CA GLY A 303 5.61 -4.89 -15.66
C GLY A 303 5.84 -5.47 -14.26
N ASP A 304 6.07 -6.78 -14.19
CA ASP A 304 6.27 -7.51 -12.92
C ASP A 304 7.68 -7.33 -12.32
N ALA A 305 8.56 -6.55 -12.96
CA ALA A 305 9.92 -6.34 -12.46
C ALA A 305 9.97 -5.51 -11.16
N VAL A 306 8.90 -4.74 -10.88
CA VAL A 306 8.80 -3.90 -9.68
C VAL A 306 7.40 -4.10 -9.07
N PRO A 307 7.31 -4.32 -7.74
CA PRO A 307 6.02 -4.44 -7.06
C PRO A 307 5.32 -3.07 -7.04
N PHE A 308 4.45 -2.84 -8.00
CA PHE A 308 3.74 -1.58 -8.14
C PHE A 308 2.23 -1.82 -8.20
N VAL A 309 1.49 -1.26 -7.26
CA VAL A 309 0.02 -1.37 -7.22
C VAL A 309 -0.63 -0.10 -7.72
N ILE A 310 -1.36 -0.22 -8.84
CA ILE A 310 -2.23 0.84 -9.38
C ILE A 310 -3.64 0.60 -8.86
N ALA A 311 -4.03 1.34 -7.84
CA ALA A 311 -5.37 1.31 -7.27
C ALA A 311 -5.88 2.75 -7.04
N PRO A 312 -7.19 2.99 -6.96
CA PRO A 312 -7.72 4.32 -6.64
C PRO A 312 -7.13 4.92 -5.36
N ALA A 313 -6.92 4.11 -4.34
CA ALA A 313 -6.32 4.53 -3.08
C ALA A 313 -4.86 4.98 -3.22
N THR A 314 -4.07 4.35 -4.09
CA THR A 314 -2.65 4.66 -4.31
C THR A 314 -2.41 5.78 -5.30
N THR A 315 -3.40 6.09 -6.13
CA THR A 315 -3.29 7.08 -7.20
C THR A 315 -4.13 8.32 -6.94
N LEU A 316 -5.45 8.17 -6.71
CA LEU A 316 -6.36 9.31 -6.57
C LEU A 316 -6.27 9.99 -5.21
N LEU A 317 -5.99 9.25 -4.13
CA LEU A 317 -5.90 9.81 -2.79
C LEU A 317 -4.69 10.76 -2.64
N PRO A 318 -3.45 10.37 -3.01
CA PRO A 318 -2.31 11.27 -3.00
C PRO A 318 -2.48 12.45 -3.98
N ALA A 319 -3.05 12.20 -5.17
CA ALA A 319 -3.32 13.25 -6.15
C ALA A 319 -4.30 14.29 -5.60
N GLY A 320 -5.40 13.86 -4.99
CA GLY A 320 -6.36 14.73 -4.30
C GLY A 320 -5.73 15.51 -3.16
N ALA A 321 -4.92 14.83 -2.33
CA ALA A 321 -4.18 15.47 -1.24
C ALA A 321 -3.22 16.57 -1.75
N LEU A 322 -2.47 16.32 -2.82
CA LEU A 322 -1.58 17.32 -3.43
C LEU A 322 -2.36 18.54 -3.96
N ILE A 323 -3.51 18.33 -4.61
CA ILE A 323 -4.35 19.42 -5.10
C ILE A 323 -4.87 20.25 -3.91
N LEU A 324 -5.42 19.61 -2.89
CA LEU A 324 -5.98 20.29 -1.72
C LEU A 324 -4.90 21.06 -0.93
N LEU A 325 -3.77 20.42 -0.66
CA LEU A 325 -2.65 21.05 0.03
C LEU A 325 -2.03 22.18 -0.80
N GLY A 326 -1.91 21.98 -2.11
CA GLY A 326 -1.44 23.03 -3.03
C GLY A 326 -2.37 24.23 -3.09
N LEU A 327 -3.70 24.02 -3.14
CA LEU A 327 -4.68 25.10 -3.06
C LEU A 327 -4.65 25.79 -1.71
N GLY A 328 -4.49 25.03 -0.61
CA GLY A 328 -4.30 25.59 0.74
C GLY A 328 -3.08 26.49 0.83
N GLY A 329 -1.94 26.04 0.29
CA GLY A 329 -0.71 26.85 0.20
C GLY A 329 -0.89 28.11 -0.65
N ALA A 330 -1.57 28.01 -1.79
CA ALA A 330 -1.90 29.17 -2.62
C ALA A 330 -2.82 30.17 -1.90
N ALA A 331 -3.85 29.66 -1.21
CA ALA A 331 -4.76 30.50 -0.42
C ALA A 331 -4.02 31.20 0.72
N PHE A 332 -3.11 30.49 1.40
CA PHE A 332 -2.27 31.08 2.44
C PHE A 332 -1.36 32.18 1.90
N ALA A 333 -0.76 31.98 0.73
CA ALA A 333 0.05 32.99 0.05
C ALA A 333 -0.76 34.25 -0.28
N LEU A 334 -2.03 34.09 -0.66
CA LEU A 334 -2.90 35.20 -1.04
C LEU A 334 -3.36 36.05 0.16
N ARG A 335 -3.17 35.60 1.41
CA ARG A 335 -3.52 36.40 2.60
C ARG A 335 -2.80 37.74 2.61
N PHE A 336 -1.60 37.83 2.05
CA PHE A 336 -0.85 39.08 1.94
C PHE A 336 -1.55 40.15 1.06
N LEU A 337 -2.44 39.72 0.15
CA LEU A 337 -3.24 40.65 -0.65
C LEU A 337 -4.22 41.47 0.16
N PHE A 338 -4.63 41.02 1.34
CA PHE A 338 -5.52 41.76 2.23
C PHE A 338 -4.80 42.76 3.10
N THR A 339 -3.48 42.59 3.31
CA THR A 339 -2.65 43.45 4.21
C THR A 339 -1.85 44.50 3.46
N THR A 340 -1.74 44.40 2.11
CA THR A 340 -0.94 45.39 1.34
C THR A 340 -1.77 46.62 0.98
N ASP A 341 -1.29 47.80 1.44
CA ASP A 341 -1.87 49.07 1.07
C ASP A 341 -1.50 49.42 -0.41
N PRO A 342 -2.49 49.72 -1.28
CA PRO A 342 -2.24 50.05 -2.67
C PRO A 342 -1.28 51.24 -2.88
N LEU A 343 -1.23 52.16 -1.95
CA LEU A 343 -0.39 53.38 -2.05
C LEU A 343 1.10 53.06 -1.87
N THR A 344 1.45 52.08 -1.01
CA THR A 344 2.84 51.68 -0.81
C THR A 344 3.38 50.87 -1.99
N ALA A 345 2.54 50.11 -2.68
CA ALA A 345 2.92 49.30 -3.86
C ALA A 345 3.20 50.18 -5.10
N LEU A 346 2.50 51.31 -5.27
CA LEU A 346 2.74 52.27 -6.35
C LEU A 346 3.98 53.16 -6.09
N GLY A 347 4.37 53.36 -4.83
CA GLY A 347 5.56 54.11 -4.45
C GLY A 347 6.88 53.35 -4.63
N ALA A 348 6.86 52.02 -4.62
CA ALA A 348 8.03 51.16 -4.79
C ALA A 348 8.40 50.89 -6.28
N ALA A 349 7.60 51.35 -7.22
CA ALA A 349 7.81 51.19 -8.66
C ALA A 349 8.50 52.41 -9.34
N ARG A 350 9.08 53.34 -8.52
CA ARG A 350 9.90 54.42 -9.01
C ARG A 350 11.39 54.20 -8.81
#